data_10243218327de808757ffcf9732148ac
#
_entry.id   10243218327de808757ffcf9732148ac
#
_cell.length_a   1.000
_cell.length_b   1.000
_cell.length_c   1.000
_cell.angle_alpha   90.00
_cell.angle_beta   90.00
_cell.angle_gamma   90.00
#
_symmetry.space_group_name_H-M   'P 1'
#
loop_
_entity.id
_entity.type
_entity.pdbx_description
1 polymer ?
#
loop_
_entity_poly.entity_id
_entity_poly.type
_entity_poly.pdbx_seq_one_letter_code
_entity_poly.pdbx_strand_id
1 'polypeptide(L)'
;MANSNRTEIYIEGSKEAIDNFVERFEKCHSGPYPNQEENPHIADEFGADAELFIDKVGSKWVQIWDEGYYRSSDNRCEIYLDTAWYPPSDMILEIYRQMAEIDDEIKVSGKYW
;
A
#
# COMPACT_ATOMS: atom_id res chain seq x y z
N MET A 1 17.57 16.17 4.50
CA MET A 1 16.14 15.96 4.17
C MET A 1 16.03 14.78 3.20
N ALA A 2 15.16 13.85 3.50
CA ALA A 2 14.97 12.69 2.64
C ALA A 2 14.25 13.11 1.35
N ASN A 3 14.66 12.56 0.22
CA ASN A 3 13.92 12.71 -1.03
C ASN A 3 12.68 11.84 -0.97
N SER A 4 11.55 12.38 -1.36
CA SER A 4 10.33 11.60 -1.44
C SER A 4 10.14 11.05 -2.84
N ASN A 5 9.61 9.84 -2.91
CA ASN A 5 9.17 9.21 -4.15
C ASN A 5 7.66 9.15 -4.15
N ARG A 6 7.05 9.63 -5.20
CA ARG A 6 5.64 9.41 -5.42
C ARG A 6 5.46 8.00 -5.97
N THR A 7 4.60 7.24 -5.31
CA THR A 7 4.33 5.85 -5.71
C THR A 7 2.83 5.67 -5.91
N GLU A 8 2.47 5.08 -7.03
CA GLU A 8 1.12 4.63 -7.30
C GLU A 8 1.15 3.12 -7.41
N ILE A 9 0.27 2.45 -6.68
CA ILE A 9 0.17 0.99 -6.71
C ILE A 9 -1.18 0.64 -7.32
N TYR A 10 -1.15 -0.22 -8.33
CA TYR A 10 -2.34 -0.66 -9.07
C TYR A 10 -2.65 -2.10 -8.74
N ILE A 11 -3.89 -2.37 -8.35
CA ILE A 11 -4.33 -3.70 -7.94
C ILE A 11 -5.53 -4.07 -8.80
N GLU A 12 -5.42 -5.19 -9.51
CA GLU A 12 -6.48 -5.73 -10.36
C GLU A 12 -6.78 -7.17 -9.96
N GLY A 13 -8.04 -7.50 -9.83
CA GLY A 13 -8.44 -8.84 -9.46
C GLY A 13 -9.94 -8.99 -9.28
N SER A 14 -10.36 -10.04 -8.58
CA SER A 14 -11.76 -10.28 -8.29
C SER A 14 -12.34 -9.17 -7.42
N LYS A 15 -13.65 -8.99 -7.52
CA LYS A 15 -14.35 -8.03 -6.65
C LYS A 15 -14.09 -8.33 -5.18
N GLU A 16 -14.08 -9.61 -4.80
CA GLU A 16 -13.80 -10.03 -3.42
C GLU A 16 -12.43 -9.55 -2.95
N ALA A 17 -11.39 -9.72 -3.78
CA ALA A 17 -10.04 -9.28 -3.43
C ALA A 17 -9.98 -7.76 -3.32
N ILE A 18 -10.57 -7.04 -4.27
CA ILE A 18 -10.55 -5.58 -4.24
C ILE A 18 -11.35 -5.04 -3.05
N ASP A 19 -12.52 -5.60 -2.75
CA ASP A 19 -13.31 -5.23 -1.57
C ASP A 19 -12.50 -5.41 -0.29
N ASN A 20 -11.82 -6.54 -0.16
CA ASN A 20 -10.98 -6.84 1.00
C ASN A 20 -9.85 -5.82 1.15
N PHE A 21 -9.15 -5.56 0.06
CA PHE A 21 -8.04 -4.61 0.09
C PHE A 21 -8.50 -3.20 0.45
N VAL A 22 -9.56 -2.71 -0.19
CA VAL A 22 -10.06 -1.34 0.02
C VAL A 22 -10.53 -1.17 1.47
N GLU A 23 -11.27 -2.13 2.00
CA GLU A 23 -11.74 -2.08 3.38
C GLU A 23 -10.57 -1.98 4.36
N ARG A 24 -9.54 -2.79 4.16
CA ARG A 24 -8.37 -2.80 5.02
C ARG A 24 -7.53 -1.54 4.87
N PHE A 25 -7.39 -1.04 3.64
CA PHE A 25 -6.65 0.19 3.38
C PHE A 25 -7.34 1.41 3.98
N GLU A 26 -8.66 1.48 3.93
CA GLU A 26 -9.41 2.57 4.55
C GLU A 26 -9.14 2.67 6.05
N LYS A 27 -9.00 1.54 6.74
CA LYS A 27 -8.65 1.52 8.15
C LYS A 27 -7.28 2.16 8.41
N CYS A 28 -6.33 1.93 7.51
CA CYS A 28 -5.01 2.56 7.60
C CYS A 28 -5.08 4.05 7.34
N HIS A 29 -5.83 4.45 6.32
CA HIS A 29 -5.94 5.83 5.89
C HIS A 29 -6.71 6.70 6.89
N SER A 30 -7.79 6.19 7.44
CA SER A 30 -8.63 6.93 8.39
C SER A 30 -8.10 6.91 9.82
N GLY A 31 -6.96 6.30 10.05
CA GLY A 31 -6.30 6.30 11.35
C GLY A 31 -5.91 7.72 11.79
N PRO A 32 -5.54 7.89 13.06
CA PRO A 32 -5.30 9.23 13.61
C PRO A 32 -4.08 9.96 13.02
N TYR A 33 -3.28 9.30 12.21
CA TYR A 33 -1.99 9.85 11.76
C TYR A 33 -1.75 9.71 10.26
N PRO A 34 -2.70 10.15 9.39
CA PRO A 34 -2.51 9.98 7.95
C PRO A 34 -1.33 10.77 7.38
N ASN A 35 -0.90 11.83 8.09
CA ASN A 35 0.16 12.73 7.62
C ASN A 35 1.48 12.51 8.34
N GLN A 36 1.64 11.45 9.12
CA GLN A 36 2.90 11.19 9.78
C GLN A 36 3.89 10.48 8.86
N GLU A 37 5.18 10.72 9.09
CA GLU A 37 6.26 10.15 8.30
C GLU A 37 6.21 8.63 8.26
N GLU A 38 5.86 8.01 9.38
CA GLU A 38 5.68 6.56 9.44
C GLU A 38 4.22 6.27 9.77
N ASN A 39 3.51 5.66 8.86
CA ASN A 39 2.15 5.22 9.14
C ASN A 39 2.21 3.80 9.70
N PRO A 40 2.09 3.62 11.02
CA PRO A 40 2.21 2.29 11.61
C PRO A 40 1.11 1.34 11.17
N HIS A 41 -0.06 1.87 10.84
CA HIS A 41 -1.18 1.04 10.41
C HIS A 41 -0.92 0.37 9.08
N ILE A 42 -0.29 1.09 8.13
CA ILE A 42 0.03 0.50 6.84
C ILE A 42 1.14 -0.56 6.97
N ALA A 43 2.09 -0.34 7.86
CA ALA A 43 3.13 -1.34 8.12
C ALA A 43 2.56 -2.58 8.79
N ASP A 44 1.61 -2.41 9.71
CA ASP A 44 0.97 -3.53 10.40
C ASP A 44 0.07 -4.34 9.47
N GLU A 45 -0.63 -3.67 8.56
CA GLU A 45 -1.62 -4.31 7.69
C GLU A 45 -0.99 -4.91 6.43
N PHE A 46 -0.04 -4.19 5.82
CA PHE A 46 0.54 -4.55 4.54
C PHE A 46 2.06 -4.66 4.56
N GLY A 47 2.67 -4.62 5.73
CA GLY A 47 4.11 -4.77 5.85
C GLY A 47 4.51 -6.23 5.82
N ALA A 48 5.71 -6.49 5.34
CA ALA A 48 6.32 -7.80 5.43
C ALA A 48 6.65 -8.14 6.89
N ASP A 49 6.82 -9.43 7.17
CA ASP A 49 7.11 -9.90 8.52
C ASP A 49 8.56 -9.58 8.92
N ALA A 50 8.78 -8.38 9.42
CA ALA A 50 10.08 -7.89 9.87
C ALA A 50 9.90 -6.94 11.05
N GLU A 51 10.97 -6.67 11.78
CA GLU A 51 10.91 -5.81 12.96
C GLU A 51 10.93 -4.31 12.62
N LEU A 52 11.82 -3.92 11.72
CA LEU A 52 12.02 -2.51 11.39
C LEU A 52 11.05 -2.06 10.31
N PHE A 53 10.58 -0.83 10.43
CA PHE A 53 9.66 -0.26 9.45
C PHE A 53 10.24 -0.35 8.03
N ILE A 54 11.51 -0.01 7.86
CA ILE A 54 12.16 -0.07 6.55
C ILE A 54 12.18 -1.49 5.99
N ASP A 55 12.35 -2.50 6.84
CA ASP A 55 12.32 -3.91 6.42
C ASP A 55 10.90 -4.37 6.06
N LYS A 56 9.89 -3.82 6.75
CA LYS A 56 8.49 -4.19 6.52
C LYS A 56 7.94 -3.62 5.21
N VAL A 57 8.27 -2.39 4.90
CA VAL A 57 7.69 -1.71 3.74
C VAL A 57 8.69 -1.43 2.62
N GLY A 58 9.98 -1.55 2.89
CA GLY A 58 11.03 -1.29 1.90
C GLY A 58 11.37 0.18 1.77
N SER A 59 10.93 1.02 2.70
CA SER A 59 11.19 2.46 2.69
C SER A 59 11.24 2.99 4.11
N LYS A 60 11.94 4.09 4.30
CA LYS A 60 12.11 4.70 5.62
C LYS A 60 10.79 5.20 6.20
N TRP A 61 9.91 5.76 5.36
CA TRP A 61 8.59 6.19 5.78
C TRP A 61 7.63 6.14 4.60
N VAL A 62 6.34 6.08 4.93
CA VAL A 62 5.24 6.09 3.95
C VAL A 62 4.19 7.08 4.42
N GLN A 63 3.78 7.99 3.53
CA GLN A 63 2.65 8.88 3.76
C GLN A 63 1.56 8.55 2.76
N ILE A 64 0.33 8.46 3.25
CA ILE A 64 -0.84 8.23 2.41
C ILE A 64 -1.41 9.60 2.03
N TRP A 65 -1.66 9.83 0.75
CA TRP A 65 -2.27 11.06 0.28
C TRP A 65 -3.71 11.20 0.79
N ASP A 66 -4.25 12.43 0.78
CA ASP A 66 -5.53 12.77 1.39
C ASP A 66 -6.66 11.80 1.05
N GLU A 67 -6.87 11.47 -0.21
CA GLU A 67 -7.88 10.50 -0.62
C GLU A 67 -7.36 9.06 -0.50
N GLY A 68 -6.06 8.89 -0.57
CA GLY A 68 -5.39 7.61 -0.37
C GLY A 68 -5.58 6.60 -1.48
N TYR A 69 -6.74 6.51 -2.08
CA TYR A 69 -7.01 5.53 -3.10
C TYR A 69 -8.11 5.99 -4.06
N TYR A 70 -8.17 5.32 -5.19
CA TYR A 70 -9.23 5.48 -6.17
C TYR A 70 -9.65 4.10 -6.69
N ARG A 71 -10.94 3.78 -6.54
CA ARG A 71 -11.47 2.53 -7.06
C ARG A 71 -12.15 2.81 -8.40
N SER A 72 -11.49 2.39 -9.49
CA SER A 72 -11.98 2.66 -10.84
C SER A 72 -13.09 1.69 -11.27
N SER A 73 -13.14 0.50 -10.66
CA SER A 73 -14.18 -0.50 -10.97
C SER A 73 -14.25 -1.52 -9.83
N ASP A 74 -15.14 -2.50 -9.95
CA ASP A 74 -15.22 -3.61 -9.00
C ASP A 74 -13.94 -4.45 -8.98
N ASN A 75 -13.16 -4.38 -10.06
CA ASN A 75 -12.01 -5.25 -10.26
C ASN A 75 -10.68 -4.51 -10.22
N ARG A 76 -10.67 -3.21 -9.94
CA ARG A 76 -9.44 -2.42 -9.96
C ARG A 76 -9.46 -1.29 -8.95
N CYS A 77 -8.36 -1.12 -8.24
CA CYS A 77 -8.13 0.09 -7.44
C CYS A 77 -6.67 0.54 -7.55
N GLU A 78 -6.45 1.78 -7.18
CA GLU A 78 -5.14 2.42 -7.15
C GLU A 78 -4.94 3.06 -5.79
N ILE A 79 -3.73 2.99 -5.24
CA ILE A 79 -3.39 3.72 -4.02
C ILE A 79 -2.22 4.66 -4.30
N TYR A 80 -2.20 5.77 -3.56
CA TYR A 80 -1.27 6.88 -3.79
C TYR A 80 -0.48 7.15 -2.52
N LEU A 81 0.84 7.02 -2.63
CA LEU A 81 1.73 7.13 -1.49
C LEU A 81 2.91 8.03 -1.82
N ASP A 82 3.47 8.67 -0.80
CA ASP A 82 4.81 9.23 -0.82
C ASP A 82 5.68 8.39 0.09
N THR A 83 6.87 8.02 -0.39
CA THR A 83 7.82 7.21 0.36
C THR A 83 9.21 7.85 0.35
N ALA A 84 10.01 7.53 1.36
CA ALA A 84 11.36 8.09 1.48
C ALA A 84 12.33 7.33 0.56
N TRP A 85 13.02 8.07 -0.29
CA TRP A 85 14.18 7.67 -1.10
C TRP A 85 13.91 6.64 -2.19
N TYR A 86 13.08 5.64 -1.94
CA TYR A 86 12.80 4.57 -2.91
C TYR A 86 11.40 4.00 -2.69
N PRO A 87 10.86 3.28 -3.70
CA PRO A 87 9.50 2.72 -3.59
C PRO A 87 9.39 1.69 -2.47
N PRO A 88 8.18 1.51 -1.92
CA PRO A 88 7.96 0.55 -0.83
C PRO A 88 7.85 -0.88 -1.38
N SER A 89 8.97 -1.41 -1.87
CA SER A 89 8.99 -2.70 -2.60
C SER A 89 8.50 -3.88 -1.79
N ASP A 90 8.87 -3.94 -0.52
CA ASP A 90 8.45 -5.06 0.35
C ASP A 90 6.95 -5.02 0.62
N MET A 91 6.40 -3.81 0.78
CA MET A 91 4.96 -3.63 0.95
C MET A 91 4.20 -4.05 -0.31
N ILE A 92 4.70 -3.70 -1.49
CA ILE A 92 4.08 -4.09 -2.76
C ILE A 92 4.02 -5.62 -2.89
N LEU A 93 5.11 -6.29 -2.59
CA LEU A 93 5.18 -7.75 -2.61
C LEU A 93 4.23 -8.38 -1.59
N GLU A 94 4.14 -7.80 -0.40
CA GLU A 94 3.24 -8.30 0.64
C GLU A 94 1.76 -8.12 0.27
N ILE A 95 1.40 -7.00 -0.34
CA ILE A 95 0.05 -6.80 -0.87
C ILE A 95 -0.27 -7.89 -1.88
N TYR A 96 0.64 -8.16 -2.81
CA TYR A 96 0.45 -9.23 -3.79
C TYR A 96 0.25 -10.58 -3.09
N ARG A 97 1.10 -10.91 -2.14
CA ARG A 97 1.01 -12.19 -1.43
C ARG A 97 -0.34 -12.36 -0.72
N GLN A 98 -0.78 -11.33 -0.02
CA GLN A 98 -2.04 -11.38 0.71
C GLN A 98 -3.25 -11.48 -0.21
N MET A 99 -3.26 -10.71 -1.29
CA MET A 99 -4.38 -10.73 -2.23
C MET A 99 -4.41 -12.00 -3.05
N ALA A 100 -3.26 -12.61 -3.32
CA ALA A 100 -3.17 -13.87 -4.04
C ALA A 100 -3.82 -15.03 -3.27
N GLU A 101 -3.94 -14.92 -1.96
CA GLU A 101 -4.68 -15.91 -1.15
C GLU A 101 -6.19 -15.87 -1.41
N ILE A 102 -6.70 -14.71 -1.86
CA ILE A 102 -8.12 -14.54 -2.18
C ILE A 102 -8.36 -14.79 -3.67
N ASP A 103 -7.45 -14.35 -4.51
CA ASP A 103 -7.54 -14.45 -5.96
C ASP A 103 -6.15 -14.73 -6.52
N ASP A 104 -5.92 -15.96 -6.99
CA ASP A 104 -4.62 -16.38 -7.50
C ASP A 104 -4.24 -15.74 -8.84
N GLU A 105 -5.18 -15.04 -9.48
CA GLU A 105 -4.93 -14.28 -10.70
C GLU A 105 -4.72 -12.79 -10.44
N ILE A 106 -4.61 -12.38 -9.19
CA ILE A 106 -4.41 -10.99 -8.80
C ILE A 106 -3.19 -10.39 -9.50
N LYS A 107 -3.28 -9.12 -9.90
CA LYS A 107 -2.16 -8.37 -10.45
C LYS A 107 -1.91 -7.16 -9.57
N VAL A 108 -0.68 -7.00 -9.13
CA VAL A 108 -0.23 -5.83 -8.37
C VAL A 108 0.98 -5.26 -9.07
N SER A 109 0.93 -4.00 -9.41
CA SER A 109 2.03 -3.30 -10.06
C SER A 109 2.21 -1.93 -9.43
N GLY A 110 3.37 -1.33 -9.62
CA GLY A 110 3.68 -0.03 -9.08
C GLY A 110 4.30 0.88 -10.12
N LYS A 111 4.07 2.16 -9.93
CA LYS A 111 4.69 3.21 -10.73
C LYS A 111 5.20 4.27 -9.76
N TYR A 112 6.43 4.72 -9.95
CA TYR A 112 7.05 5.69 -9.05
C TYR A 112 7.90 6.69 -9.81
N TRP A 113 8.13 7.81 -9.18
CA TRP A 113 8.93 8.90 -9.73
C TRP A 113 10.10 9.26 -8.82
#